data_433954d28e96e9f7168b382cd2164c60
#
_entry.id   433954d28e96e9f7168b382cd2164c60
#
_cell.length_a   1.000
_cell.length_b   1.000
_cell.length_c   1.000
_cell.angle_alpha   90.00
_cell.angle_beta   90.00
_cell.angle_gamma   90.00
#
_symmetry.space_group_name_H-M   'P 1'
#
loop_
_entity.id
_entity.type
_entity.pdbx_description
1 polymer ?
#
loop_
_entity_poly.entity_id
_entity_poly.type
_entity_poly.pdbx_seq_one_letter_code
_entity_poly.pdbx_strand_id
1 'polypeptide(L)'
;MLVHICCAVDSHYFLQKLQELYPTEKLTGFFYDPNIHPYSEYQLRLLDVVRSCKMLGIDLIEGEYDYEGWLEAVRGFEDEPEKGARCDLCFDNRLETTASQASKLGIKSITTTLLTSPKKSIEQLKSVGEAIEKEYGVSFVAPDFRKDGGTHEQFALAKEDMLYHQDYCGCIYALTKQRAQQKRLADELFSPISKQIQPESIEERIELYKKRIELEDIDKKYKILRDKFLNYRLLRGYVSQNKEIIPSYILPYSSLKRKFTKFKIKEKIKDVYFANRESIRIISLDSFNKLLEKDYKSIQDIIDNPPLFEEELSLRNKIIDNLYSLSPVIVLKDIDANANFQLFIDAQTYDDTRETLVTFS
;
A
#
# COMPACT_ATOMS: atom_id res chain seq x y z
N MET A 1 -25.45 19.57 1.58
CA MET A 1 -24.19 19.83 0.85
C MET A 1 -23.51 18.50 0.52
N LEU A 2 -23.02 18.30 -0.70
CA LEU A 2 -22.21 17.14 -1.07
C LEU A 2 -20.73 17.47 -0.91
N VAL A 3 -20.00 16.66 -0.15
CA VAL A 3 -18.60 16.90 0.20
C VAL A 3 -17.73 15.85 -0.51
N HIS A 4 -16.94 16.26 -1.50
CA HIS A 4 -15.94 15.40 -2.12
C HIS A 4 -14.84 15.07 -1.10
N ILE A 5 -14.57 13.79 -0.90
CA ILE A 5 -13.63 13.28 0.09
C ILE A 5 -12.52 12.49 -0.59
N CYS A 6 -11.26 12.77 -0.24
CA CYS A 6 -10.09 12.07 -0.78
C CYS A 6 -9.38 11.11 0.21
N CYS A 7 -9.46 11.37 1.49
CA CYS A 7 -8.87 10.53 2.55
C CYS A 7 -9.40 10.94 3.92
N ALA A 8 -9.26 10.06 4.91
CA ALA A 8 -9.77 10.30 6.26
C ALA A 8 -9.04 11.46 6.95
N VAL A 9 -7.72 11.58 6.81
CA VAL A 9 -6.92 12.65 7.46
C VAL A 9 -7.38 14.04 7.06
N ASP A 10 -7.65 14.25 5.76
CA ASP A 10 -8.12 15.55 5.27
C ASP A 10 -9.61 15.75 5.55
N SER A 11 -10.42 14.68 5.54
CA SER A 11 -11.88 14.81 5.67
C SER A 11 -12.37 14.91 7.11
N HIS A 12 -11.77 14.20 8.06
CA HIS A 12 -12.30 14.13 9.42
C HIS A 12 -12.40 15.52 10.07
N TYR A 13 -11.30 16.25 10.10
CA TYR A 13 -11.26 17.62 10.60
C TYR A 13 -12.15 18.57 9.76
N PHE A 14 -12.07 18.47 8.43
CA PHE A 14 -12.86 19.31 7.52
C PHE A 14 -14.36 19.16 7.74
N LEU A 15 -14.85 17.95 7.89
CA LEU A 15 -16.25 17.65 8.11
C LEU A 15 -16.73 18.14 9.47
N GLN A 16 -15.93 18.00 10.54
CA GLN A 16 -16.25 18.59 11.84
C GLN A 16 -16.40 20.11 11.74
N LYS A 17 -15.45 20.80 11.09
CA LYS A 17 -15.53 22.25 10.91
C LYS A 17 -16.69 22.68 10.02
N LEU A 18 -17.07 21.88 9.04
CA LEU A 18 -18.28 22.14 8.24
C LEU A 18 -19.55 21.97 9.07
N GLN A 19 -19.66 20.97 9.94
CA GLN A 19 -20.81 20.80 10.83
C GLN A 19 -20.93 21.97 11.82
N GLU A 20 -19.79 22.50 12.32
CA GLU A 20 -19.77 23.70 13.17
C GLU A 20 -20.24 24.95 12.39
N LEU A 21 -19.79 25.11 11.14
CA LEU A 21 -20.07 26.29 10.31
C LEU A 21 -21.49 26.26 9.72
N TYR A 22 -22.00 25.06 9.41
CA TYR A 22 -23.32 24.85 8.81
C TYR A 22 -24.16 23.84 9.63
N PRO A 23 -24.57 24.19 10.87
CA PRO A 23 -25.17 23.23 11.82
C PRO A 23 -26.55 22.71 11.39
N THR A 24 -27.20 23.36 10.45
CA THR A 24 -28.52 22.95 9.92
C THR A 24 -28.45 22.28 8.55
N GLU A 25 -27.26 22.25 7.94
CA GLU A 25 -27.06 21.67 6.62
C GLU A 25 -26.79 20.17 6.73
N LYS A 26 -27.55 19.35 5.98
CA LYS A 26 -27.23 17.93 5.86
C LYS A 26 -25.98 17.76 5.00
N LEU A 27 -24.89 17.27 5.60
CA LEU A 27 -23.68 16.89 4.88
C LEU A 27 -23.79 15.45 4.39
N THR A 28 -23.35 15.22 3.16
CA THR A 28 -23.18 13.87 2.59
C THR A 28 -21.79 13.78 1.99
N GLY A 29 -21.01 12.81 2.42
CA GLY A 29 -19.69 12.53 1.85
C GLY A 29 -19.80 11.86 0.48
N PHE A 30 -18.90 12.17 -0.42
CA PHE A 30 -18.75 11.53 -1.72
C PHE A 30 -17.28 11.17 -1.94
N PHE A 31 -16.96 9.88 -1.84
CA PHE A 31 -15.62 9.38 -2.09
C PHE A 31 -15.48 9.02 -3.56
N TYR A 32 -14.81 9.89 -4.32
CA TYR A 32 -14.53 9.70 -5.74
C TYR A 32 -13.09 10.09 -6.04
N ASP A 33 -12.22 9.11 -6.13
CA ASP A 33 -10.78 9.26 -6.26
C ASP A 33 -10.18 8.28 -7.26
N PRO A 34 -10.54 8.37 -8.55
CA PRO A 34 -10.09 7.44 -9.57
C PRO A 34 -8.58 7.50 -9.81
N ASN A 35 -7.92 8.56 -9.34
CA ASN A 35 -6.47 8.74 -9.43
C ASN A 35 -5.66 7.86 -8.45
N ILE A 36 -6.29 7.27 -7.45
CA ILE A 36 -5.57 6.50 -6.43
C ILE A 36 -5.15 5.15 -6.98
N HIS A 37 -3.85 4.92 -7.01
CA HIS A 37 -3.24 3.68 -7.47
C HIS A 37 -2.09 3.27 -6.53
N PRO A 38 -1.92 1.96 -6.22
CA PRO A 38 -2.71 0.82 -6.69
C PRO A 38 -4.15 0.78 -6.12
N TYR A 39 -4.99 -0.11 -6.65
CA TYR A 39 -6.38 -0.23 -6.19
C TYR A 39 -6.49 -0.58 -4.70
N SER A 40 -5.55 -1.32 -4.16
CA SER A 40 -5.48 -1.59 -2.71
C SER A 40 -5.34 -0.32 -1.88
N GLU A 41 -4.60 0.69 -2.36
CA GLU A 41 -4.52 2.00 -1.68
C GLU A 41 -5.85 2.75 -1.72
N TYR A 42 -6.59 2.67 -2.84
CA TYR A 42 -7.96 3.19 -2.91
C TYR A 42 -8.85 2.53 -1.86
N GLN A 43 -8.82 1.20 -1.78
CA GLN A 43 -9.59 0.44 -0.80
C GLN A 43 -9.21 0.79 0.65
N LEU A 44 -7.92 0.95 0.94
CA LEU A 44 -7.45 1.31 2.28
C LEU A 44 -7.95 2.70 2.70
N ARG A 45 -7.87 3.68 1.79
CA ARG A 45 -8.39 5.03 2.07
C ARG A 45 -9.90 5.05 2.24
N LEU A 46 -10.63 4.35 1.37
CA LEU A 46 -12.09 4.22 1.48
C LEU A 46 -12.49 3.61 2.82
N LEU A 47 -11.83 2.52 3.23
CA LEU A 47 -12.09 1.85 4.51
C LEU A 47 -11.99 2.82 5.69
N ASP A 48 -10.97 3.65 5.72
CA ASP A 48 -10.78 4.63 6.79
C ASP A 48 -11.72 5.85 6.67
N VAL A 49 -12.08 6.26 5.46
CA VAL A 49 -13.11 7.29 5.22
C VAL A 49 -14.49 6.82 5.69
N VAL A 50 -14.87 5.58 5.41
CA VAL A 50 -16.11 4.96 5.93
C VAL A 50 -16.14 5.03 7.46
N ARG A 51 -15.04 4.64 8.11
CA ARG A 51 -14.89 4.72 9.56
C ARG A 51 -15.04 6.17 10.06
N SER A 52 -14.31 7.11 9.45
CA SER A 52 -14.37 8.53 9.78
C SER A 52 -15.78 9.11 9.67
N CYS A 53 -16.48 8.84 8.57
CA CYS A 53 -17.85 9.28 8.36
C CYS A 53 -18.83 8.66 9.39
N LYS A 54 -18.64 7.37 9.74
CA LYS A 54 -19.43 6.71 10.80
C LYS A 54 -19.26 7.41 12.14
N MET A 55 -18.01 7.76 12.52
CA MET A 55 -17.71 8.50 13.76
C MET A 55 -18.41 9.86 13.82
N LEU A 56 -18.54 10.54 12.68
CA LEU A 56 -19.14 11.88 12.55
C LEU A 56 -20.64 11.86 12.28
N GLY A 57 -21.25 10.69 12.09
CA GLY A 57 -22.67 10.55 11.75
C GLY A 57 -23.00 11.11 10.36
N ILE A 58 -22.08 11.01 9.41
CA ILE A 58 -22.22 11.53 8.03
C ILE A 58 -22.44 10.36 7.07
N ASP A 59 -23.50 10.47 6.24
CA ASP A 59 -23.75 9.50 5.17
C ASP A 59 -22.64 9.59 4.11
N LEU A 60 -22.16 8.44 3.63
CA LEU A 60 -21.13 8.37 2.59
C LEU A 60 -21.65 7.67 1.34
N ILE A 61 -21.35 8.24 0.19
CA ILE A 61 -21.57 7.65 -1.13
C ILE A 61 -20.20 7.34 -1.72
N GLU A 62 -19.98 6.09 -2.13
CA GLU A 62 -18.82 5.69 -2.92
C GLU A 62 -19.12 5.94 -4.40
N GLY A 63 -18.22 6.67 -5.07
CA GLY A 63 -18.24 6.85 -6.51
C GLY A 63 -17.59 5.68 -7.24
N GLU A 64 -17.77 5.60 -8.54
CA GLU A 64 -17.14 4.58 -9.38
C GLU A 64 -15.61 4.78 -9.41
N TYR A 65 -14.85 3.69 -9.31
CA TYR A 65 -13.41 3.72 -9.48
C TYR A 65 -13.05 3.65 -10.97
N ASP A 66 -13.19 4.78 -11.66
CA ASP A 66 -12.89 4.95 -13.09
C ASP A 66 -11.43 5.36 -13.31
N TYR A 67 -10.49 4.44 -13.02
CA TYR A 67 -9.06 4.69 -13.18
C TYR A 67 -8.65 4.90 -14.65
N GLU A 68 -9.26 4.18 -15.58
CA GLU A 68 -8.98 4.30 -17.01
C GLU A 68 -9.45 5.64 -17.56
N GLY A 69 -10.65 6.08 -17.20
CA GLY A 69 -11.15 7.41 -17.57
C GLY A 69 -10.30 8.53 -16.98
N TRP A 70 -9.78 8.35 -15.75
CA TRP A 70 -8.85 9.31 -15.18
C TRP A 70 -7.50 9.34 -15.93
N LEU A 71 -6.96 8.17 -16.35
CA LEU A 71 -5.74 8.11 -17.15
C LEU A 71 -5.91 8.85 -18.49
N GLU A 72 -7.07 8.69 -19.14
CA GLU A 72 -7.41 9.44 -20.34
C GLU A 72 -7.45 10.96 -20.09
N ALA A 73 -8.11 11.40 -19.02
CA ALA A 73 -8.23 12.82 -18.67
C ALA A 73 -6.87 13.50 -18.43
N VAL A 74 -5.86 12.76 -17.95
CA VAL A 74 -4.53 13.31 -17.67
C VAL A 74 -3.48 12.96 -18.75
N ARG A 75 -3.90 12.35 -19.86
CA ARG A 75 -2.99 11.94 -20.95
C ARG A 75 -2.21 13.12 -21.50
N GLY A 76 -0.90 12.92 -21.69
CA GLY A 76 0.03 13.94 -22.17
C GLY A 76 0.62 14.83 -21.06
N PHE A 77 0.19 14.64 -19.80
CA PHE A 77 0.67 15.39 -18.64
C PHE A 77 1.38 14.49 -17.61
N GLU A 78 1.81 13.29 -17.99
CA GLU A 78 2.43 12.28 -17.12
C GLU A 78 3.71 12.83 -16.46
N ASP A 79 4.46 13.66 -17.19
CA ASP A 79 5.72 14.24 -16.74
C ASP A 79 5.58 15.52 -15.92
N GLU A 80 4.38 16.08 -15.84
CA GLU A 80 4.14 17.27 -15.02
C GLU A 80 4.49 17.03 -13.54
N PRO A 81 5.03 18.03 -12.84
CA PRO A 81 5.28 17.94 -11.41
C PRO A 81 3.96 17.87 -10.60
N GLU A 82 4.06 17.56 -9.33
CA GLU A 82 2.95 17.78 -8.40
C GLU A 82 2.62 19.29 -8.32
N LYS A 83 1.34 19.63 -8.32
CA LYS A 83 0.77 20.98 -8.48
C LYS A 83 0.90 21.62 -9.87
N GLY A 84 1.38 20.88 -10.88
CA GLY A 84 1.35 21.30 -12.29
C GLY A 84 0.01 20.98 -12.98
N ALA A 85 -0.06 21.18 -14.30
CA ALA A 85 -1.28 21.06 -15.11
C ALA A 85 -1.99 19.71 -14.97
N ARG A 86 -1.27 18.60 -14.76
CA ARG A 86 -1.90 17.30 -14.46
C ARG A 86 -2.80 17.37 -13.22
N CYS A 87 -2.41 18.12 -12.19
CA CYS A 87 -3.21 18.24 -10.98
C CYS A 87 -4.48 19.04 -11.21
N ASP A 88 -4.46 20.06 -12.10
CA ASP A 88 -5.64 20.82 -12.45
C ASP A 88 -6.67 19.91 -13.14
N LEU A 89 -6.26 19.15 -14.16
CA LEU A 89 -7.11 18.15 -14.84
C LEU A 89 -7.66 17.08 -13.87
N CYS A 90 -6.85 16.66 -12.89
CA CYS A 90 -7.30 15.73 -11.86
C CYS A 90 -8.37 16.35 -10.95
N PHE A 91 -8.25 17.64 -10.62
CA PHE A 91 -9.25 18.34 -9.81
C PHE A 91 -10.54 18.57 -10.61
N ASP A 92 -10.43 18.98 -11.88
CA ASP A 92 -11.57 19.12 -12.80
C ASP A 92 -12.37 17.81 -12.85
N ASN A 93 -11.74 16.71 -13.22
CA ASN A 93 -12.38 15.38 -13.31
C ASN A 93 -13.12 15.00 -12.02
N ARG A 94 -12.51 15.22 -10.86
CA ARG A 94 -13.09 14.83 -9.57
C ARG A 94 -14.24 15.76 -9.15
N LEU A 95 -14.09 17.05 -9.33
CA LEU A 95 -15.09 18.03 -8.93
C LEU A 95 -16.26 18.09 -9.91
N GLU A 96 -16.05 17.91 -11.22
CA GLU A 96 -17.11 17.77 -12.23
C GLU A 96 -17.99 16.54 -11.92
N THR A 97 -17.37 15.40 -11.62
CA THR A 97 -18.10 14.19 -11.21
C THR A 97 -18.90 14.45 -9.92
N THR A 98 -18.30 15.19 -8.96
CA THR A 98 -18.99 15.56 -7.72
C THR A 98 -20.19 16.47 -7.99
N ALA A 99 -20.07 17.45 -8.89
CA ALA A 99 -21.17 18.34 -9.29
C ALA A 99 -22.26 17.60 -10.03
N SER A 100 -21.89 16.70 -10.94
CA SER A 100 -22.84 15.82 -11.64
C SER A 100 -23.63 14.95 -10.64
N GLN A 101 -22.93 14.37 -9.65
CA GLN A 101 -23.59 13.57 -8.60
C GLN A 101 -24.51 14.44 -7.72
N ALA A 102 -24.07 15.65 -7.36
CA ALA A 102 -24.92 16.60 -6.62
C ALA A 102 -26.20 16.94 -7.39
N SER A 103 -26.07 17.21 -8.68
CA SER A 103 -27.25 17.51 -9.56
C SER A 103 -28.21 16.32 -9.62
N LYS A 104 -27.71 15.08 -9.75
CA LYS A 104 -28.53 13.85 -9.72
C LYS A 104 -29.30 13.68 -8.41
N LEU A 105 -28.69 14.10 -7.31
CA LEU A 105 -29.27 14.02 -5.96
C LEU A 105 -30.13 15.24 -5.59
N GLY A 106 -30.22 16.27 -6.46
CA GLY A 106 -30.91 17.53 -6.17
C GLY A 106 -30.20 18.39 -5.10
N ILE A 107 -28.90 18.13 -4.85
CA ILE A 107 -28.07 18.89 -3.89
C ILE A 107 -27.52 20.13 -4.62
N LYS A 108 -27.67 21.31 -4.01
CA LYS A 108 -27.34 22.59 -4.66
C LYS A 108 -25.96 23.15 -4.33
N SER A 109 -25.25 22.53 -3.38
CA SER A 109 -23.94 23.00 -2.95
C SER A 109 -22.96 21.84 -2.83
N ILE A 110 -21.72 22.08 -3.29
CA ILE A 110 -20.61 21.14 -3.18
C ILE A 110 -19.41 21.79 -2.51
N THR A 111 -18.54 20.97 -1.96
CA THR A 111 -17.21 21.36 -1.47
C THR A 111 -16.24 20.19 -1.57
N THR A 112 -14.97 20.38 -1.23
CA THR A 112 -13.96 19.33 -1.27
C THR A 112 -12.99 19.40 -0.09
N THR A 113 -12.64 18.24 0.45
CA THR A 113 -11.64 18.12 1.50
C THR A 113 -10.21 18.42 1.01
N LEU A 114 -10.00 18.53 -0.31
CA LEU A 114 -8.72 19.00 -0.88
C LEU A 114 -8.34 20.41 -0.39
N LEU A 115 -9.31 21.20 0.05
CA LEU A 115 -9.12 22.53 0.61
C LEU A 115 -8.33 22.52 1.93
N THR A 116 -8.32 21.43 2.69
CA THR A 116 -7.51 21.26 3.90
C THR A 116 -6.14 20.68 3.64
N SER A 117 -5.94 20.02 2.51
CA SER A 117 -4.65 19.39 2.19
C SER A 117 -3.52 20.44 2.06
N PRO A 118 -2.45 20.40 2.86
CA PRO A 118 -1.36 21.38 2.78
C PRO A 118 -0.56 21.28 1.49
N LYS A 119 -0.70 20.16 0.78
CA LYS A 119 -0.02 19.91 -0.50
C LYS A 119 -0.81 20.41 -1.71
N LYS A 120 -2.01 21.02 -1.53
CA LYS A 120 -2.86 21.49 -2.64
C LYS A 120 -2.95 23.01 -2.65
N SER A 121 -3.10 23.59 -3.85
CA SER A 121 -3.32 25.05 -4.00
C SER A 121 -4.81 25.36 -3.80
N ILE A 122 -5.11 26.29 -2.88
CA ILE A 122 -6.48 26.79 -2.67
C ILE A 122 -6.93 27.57 -3.88
N GLU A 123 -6.05 28.36 -4.48
CA GLU A 123 -6.34 29.20 -5.64
C GLU A 123 -6.76 28.35 -6.84
N GLN A 124 -6.03 27.27 -7.13
CA GLN A 124 -6.39 26.31 -8.18
C GLN A 124 -7.79 25.69 -7.91
N LEU A 125 -8.01 25.20 -6.69
CA LEU A 125 -9.29 24.60 -6.32
C LEU A 125 -10.47 25.58 -6.41
N LYS A 126 -10.27 26.84 -6.07
CA LYS A 126 -11.28 27.90 -6.21
C LYS A 126 -11.59 28.18 -7.68
N SER A 127 -10.56 28.31 -8.51
CA SER A 127 -10.72 28.54 -9.95
C SER A 127 -11.53 27.42 -10.62
N VAL A 128 -11.20 26.18 -10.30
CA VAL A 128 -11.95 24.98 -10.77
C VAL A 128 -13.40 25.04 -10.25
N GLY A 129 -13.58 25.30 -8.96
CA GLY A 129 -14.92 25.39 -8.36
C GLY A 129 -15.79 26.46 -8.98
N GLU A 130 -15.26 27.65 -9.29
CA GLU A 130 -15.96 28.74 -9.98
C GLU A 130 -16.38 28.36 -11.43
N ALA A 131 -15.56 27.59 -12.12
CA ALA A 131 -15.88 27.06 -13.45
C ALA A 131 -17.06 26.07 -13.37
N ILE A 132 -16.99 25.15 -12.43
CA ILE A 132 -18.04 24.15 -12.18
C ILE A 132 -19.37 24.79 -11.75
N GLU A 133 -19.32 25.81 -10.90
CA GLU A 133 -20.52 26.55 -10.50
C GLU A 133 -21.26 27.13 -11.72
N LYS A 134 -20.54 27.68 -12.69
CA LYS A 134 -21.08 28.22 -13.93
C LYS A 134 -21.67 27.15 -14.85
N GLU A 135 -21.03 25.99 -14.92
CA GLU A 135 -21.39 24.91 -15.85
C GLU A 135 -22.56 24.07 -15.30
N TYR A 136 -22.49 23.68 -14.03
CA TYR A 136 -23.45 22.75 -13.43
C TYR A 136 -24.57 23.44 -12.61
N GLY A 137 -24.43 24.74 -12.36
CA GLY A 137 -25.41 25.49 -11.54
C GLY A 137 -25.43 25.04 -10.06
N VAL A 138 -24.32 24.45 -9.59
CA VAL A 138 -24.15 23.97 -8.22
C VAL A 138 -23.15 24.90 -7.51
N SER A 139 -23.51 25.45 -6.36
CA SER A 139 -22.65 26.39 -5.64
C SER A 139 -21.41 25.71 -5.07
N PHE A 140 -20.21 26.26 -5.32
CA PHE A 140 -18.96 25.75 -4.77
C PHE A 140 -18.58 26.49 -3.50
N VAL A 141 -18.59 25.79 -2.36
CA VAL A 141 -18.23 26.34 -1.05
C VAL A 141 -16.76 26.05 -0.74
N ALA A 142 -15.96 27.09 -0.54
CA ALA A 142 -14.49 26.96 -0.38
C ALA A 142 -13.98 27.59 0.93
N PRO A 143 -14.29 27.01 2.11
CA PRO A 143 -13.75 27.50 3.37
C PRO A 143 -12.25 27.19 3.48
N ASP A 144 -11.52 28.10 4.11
CA ASP A 144 -10.09 27.90 4.40
C ASP A 144 -9.89 27.55 5.88
N PHE A 145 -9.93 26.25 6.18
CA PHE A 145 -9.71 25.76 7.54
C PHE A 145 -8.23 25.49 7.86
N ARG A 146 -7.28 25.85 6.99
CA ARG A 146 -5.84 25.76 7.27
C ARG A 146 -5.32 26.89 8.15
N LYS A 147 -6.04 28.02 8.17
CA LYS A 147 -5.67 29.23 8.92
C LYS A 147 -5.70 29.00 10.43
N ASP A 148 -5.09 29.90 11.16
CA ASP A 148 -5.14 30.01 12.62
C ASP A 148 -4.79 28.70 13.37
N GLY A 149 -3.86 27.93 12.82
CA GLY A 149 -3.44 26.65 13.41
C GLY A 149 -4.21 25.42 12.95
N GLY A 150 -5.20 25.57 12.05
CA GLY A 150 -6.08 24.48 11.61
C GLY A 150 -5.37 23.27 11.02
N THR A 151 -4.27 23.46 10.28
CA THR A 151 -3.45 22.33 9.82
C THR A 151 -2.84 21.53 10.99
N HIS A 152 -2.44 22.19 12.07
CA HIS A 152 -1.94 21.49 13.25
C HIS A 152 -3.04 20.72 13.97
N GLU A 153 -4.23 21.31 14.12
CA GLU A 153 -5.41 20.66 14.71
C GLU A 153 -5.80 19.42 13.89
N GLN A 154 -5.82 19.52 12.56
CA GLN A 154 -6.10 18.42 11.63
C GLN A 154 -5.19 17.20 11.90
N PHE A 155 -3.88 17.42 11.98
CA PHE A 155 -2.94 16.31 12.23
C PHE A 155 -2.98 15.80 13.66
N ALA A 156 -3.28 16.65 14.65
CA ALA A 156 -3.46 16.23 16.03
C ALA A 156 -4.68 15.30 16.15
N LEU A 157 -5.81 15.70 15.57
CA LEU A 157 -7.04 14.91 15.53
C LEU A 157 -6.86 13.59 14.77
N ALA A 158 -6.21 13.63 13.59
CA ALA A 158 -5.91 12.42 12.82
C ALA A 158 -5.06 11.41 13.60
N LYS A 159 -4.14 11.89 14.44
CA LYS A 159 -3.33 11.06 15.32
C LYS A 159 -4.14 10.51 16.50
N GLU A 160 -4.99 11.31 17.11
CA GLU A 160 -5.86 10.91 18.22
C GLU A 160 -6.80 9.80 17.80
N ASP A 161 -7.46 9.96 16.65
CA ASP A 161 -8.39 9.00 16.07
C ASP A 161 -7.72 7.86 15.30
N MET A 162 -6.39 7.83 15.29
CA MET A 162 -5.59 6.80 14.60
C MET A 162 -5.97 6.64 13.13
N LEU A 163 -6.19 7.75 12.41
CA LEU A 163 -6.54 7.73 11.01
C LEU A 163 -5.34 7.32 10.14
N TYR A 164 -5.62 6.64 9.03
CA TYR A 164 -4.61 6.26 8.05
C TYR A 164 -3.98 7.49 7.39
N HIS A 165 -2.72 7.69 7.63
CA HIS A 165 -1.95 8.80 7.07
C HIS A 165 -1.09 8.33 5.90
N GLN A 166 -1.57 8.59 4.68
CA GLN A 166 -0.83 8.30 3.44
C GLN A 166 0.34 9.26 3.25
N ASP A 167 1.40 8.81 2.61
CA ASP A 167 2.60 9.60 2.36
C ASP A 167 2.70 10.16 0.93
N TYR A 168 1.77 9.78 0.04
CA TYR A 168 1.67 10.30 -1.34
C TYR A 168 0.23 10.65 -1.74
N CYS A 169 0.09 11.36 -2.85
CA CYS A 169 -1.20 11.88 -3.33
C CYS A 169 -2.21 10.79 -3.75
N GLY A 170 -1.72 9.58 -4.07
CA GLY A 170 -2.49 8.50 -4.70
C GLY A 170 -2.18 8.32 -6.19
N CYS A 171 -1.83 9.37 -6.89
CA CYS A 171 -1.49 9.34 -8.31
C CYS A 171 -0.20 8.52 -8.56
N ILE A 172 -0.26 7.56 -9.52
CA ILE A 172 0.90 6.72 -9.86
C ILE A 172 2.12 7.53 -10.32
N TYR A 173 1.90 8.62 -11.07
CA TYR A 173 2.98 9.49 -11.55
C TYR A 173 3.66 10.24 -10.40
N ALA A 174 2.89 10.68 -9.39
CA ALA A 174 3.45 11.29 -8.19
C ALA A 174 4.21 10.25 -7.34
N LEU A 175 3.66 9.06 -7.16
CA LEU A 175 4.30 7.96 -6.44
C LEU A 175 5.66 7.62 -7.05
N THR A 176 5.71 7.32 -8.34
CA THR A 176 6.94 6.89 -9.02
C THR A 176 8.03 7.99 -8.98
N LYS A 177 7.66 9.26 -9.20
CA LYS A 177 8.59 10.39 -9.08
C LYS A 177 9.10 10.58 -7.65
N GLN A 178 8.23 10.50 -6.66
CA GLN A 178 8.59 10.62 -5.26
C GLN A 178 9.54 9.50 -4.82
N ARG A 179 9.24 8.24 -5.18
CA ARG A 179 10.10 7.10 -4.84
C ARG A 179 11.44 7.16 -5.56
N ALA A 180 11.47 7.59 -6.83
CA ALA A 180 12.72 7.81 -7.55
C ALA A 180 13.61 8.89 -6.90
N GLN A 181 13.03 10.02 -6.46
CA GLN A 181 13.76 11.07 -5.74
C GLN A 181 14.29 10.58 -4.38
N GLN A 182 13.52 9.76 -3.68
CA GLN A 182 13.92 9.14 -2.41
C GLN A 182 14.91 7.99 -2.60
N LYS A 183 15.19 7.58 -3.85
CA LYS A 183 15.97 6.37 -4.19
C LYS A 183 15.41 5.11 -3.51
N ARG A 184 14.10 5.06 -3.38
CA ARG A 184 13.34 3.92 -2.82
C ARG A 184 12.65 3.14 -3.92
N LEU A 185 12.40 1.87 -3.63
CA LEU A 185 11.47 1.06 -4.39
C LEU A 185 10.05 1.63 -4.25
N ALA A 186 9.27 1.61 -5.33
CA ALA A 186 7.83 1.85 -5.24
C ALA A 186 7.15 0.56 -4.70
N ASP A 187 7.35 0.31 -3.41
CA ASP A 187 6.99 -0.92 -2.72
C ASP A 187 5.47 -1.17 -2.73
N GLU A 188 4.71 -0.10 -2.81
CA GLU A 188 3.26 -0.09 -2.94
C GLU A 188 2.75 -0.90 -4.15
N LEU A 189 3.62 -1.13 -5.15
CA LEU A 189 3.30 -1.86 -6.38
C LEU A 189 3.74 -3.33 -6.35
N PHE A 190 4.34 -3.82 -5.26
CA PHE A 190 4.96 -5.14 -5.18
C PHE A 190 4.16 -6.19 -4.41
N SER A 191 3.07 -5.84 -3.78
CA SER A 191 2.23 -6.81 -3.06
C SER A 191 0.83 -6.88 -3.69
N PRO A 192 0.13 -8.00 -3.62
CA PRO A 192 0.65 -9.31 -3.22
C PRO A 192 1.52 -9.92 -4.31
N ILE A 193 2.46 -10.80 -3.94
CA ILE A 193 3.24 -11.60 -4.88
C ILE A 193 2.58 -12.99 -4.98
N SER A 194 2.06 -13.31 -6.15
CA SER A 194 1.09 -14.39 -6.31
C SER A 194 -0.09 -14.20 -5.33
N LYS A 195 -0.21 -14.90 -4.26
CA LYS A 195 -1.24 -14.69 -3.21
C LYS A 195 -0.62 -14.31 -1.86
N GLN A 196 0.69 -14.16 -1.81
CA GLN A 196 1.41 -13.89 -0.58
C GLN A 196 1.42 -12.39 -0.29
N ILE A 197 0.81 -12.00 0.81
CA ILE A 197 0.85 -10.64 1.34
C ILE A 197 2.24 -10.39 1.93
N GLN A 198 2.88 -9.32 1.49
CA GLN A 198 4.20 -8.94 1.98
C GLN A 198 4.10 -8.10 3.26
N PRO A 199 5.08 -8.19 4.18
CA PRO A 199 5.09 -7.34 5.38
C PRO A 199 5.06 -5.86 5.04
N GLU A 200 4.27 -5.09 5.80
CA GLU A 200 4.03 -3.64 5.67
C GLU A 200 3.49 -3.22 4.29
N SER A 201 2.91 -4.16 3.55
CA SER A 201 2.19 -3.84 2.33
C SER A 201 0.85 -3.17 2.63
N ILE A 202 0.28 -2.54 1.60
CA ILE A 202 -1.07 -1.95 1.69
C ILE A 202 -2.10 -3.04 2.04
N GLU A 203 -1.95 -4.23 1.48
CA GLU A 203 -2.83 -5.38 1.73
C GLU A 203 -2.77 -5.85 3.18
N GLU A 204 -1.58 -5.95 3.79
CA GLU A 204 -1.45 -6.27 5.22
C GLU A 204 -2.14 -5.20 6.09
N ARG A 205 -1.99 -3.94 5.71
CA ARG A 205 -2.60 -2.81 6.42
C ARG A 205 -4.13 -2.80 6.27
N ILE A 206 -4.67 -3.19 5.11
CA ILE A 206 -6.11 -3.38 4.92
C ILE A 206 -6.66 -4.42 5.91
N GLU A 207 -6.00 -5.57 6.04
CA GLU A 207 -6.43 -6.62 6.98
C GLU A 207 -6.35 -6.15 8.44
N LEU A 208 -5.30 -5.43 8.80
CA LEU A 208 -5.17 -4.82 10.13
C LEU A 208 -6.31 -3.83 10.41
N TYR A 209 -6.65 -2.97 9.44
CA TYR A 209 -7.68 -1.95 9.62
C TYR A 209 -9.10 -2.51 9.59
N LYS A 210 -9.36 -3.58 8.84
CA LYS A 210 -10.61 -4.35 8.95
C LYS A 210 -10.78 -4.92 10.36
N LYS A 211 -9.73 -5.57 10.89
CA LYS A 211 -9.73 -6.09 12.25
C LYS A 211 -9.93 -4.99 13.31
N ARG A 212 -9.38 -3.80 13.09
CA ARG A 212 -9.62 -2.63 13.95
C ARG A 212 -11.12 -2.29 14.01
N ILE A 213 -11.78 -2.20 12.86
CA ILE A 213 -13.22 -1.88 12.77
C ILE A 213 -14.04 -2.96 13.47
N GLU A 214 -13.72 -4.24 13.28
CA GLU A 214 -14.39 -5.35 13.98
C GLU A 214 -14.28 -5.22 15.52
N LEU A 215 -13.12 -4.79 16.02
CA LEU A 215 -12.93 -4.55 17.44
C LEU A 215 -13.73 -3.34 17.96
N GLU A 216 -13.79 -2.27 17.19
CA GLU A 216 -14.59 -1.08 17.49
C GLU A 216 -16.10 -1.41 17.52
N ASP A 217 -16.58 -2.24 16.60
CA ASP A 217 -17.99 -2.65 16.55
C ASP A 217 -18.44 -3.47 17.77
N ILE A 218 -17.50 -4.13 18.46
CA ILE A 218 -17.77 -4.86 19.71
C ILE A 218 -17.24 -4.13 20.96
N ASP A 219 -16.91 -2.85 20.84
CA ASP A 219 -16.35 -2.00 21.91
C ASP A 219 -15.13 -2.61 22.63
N LYS A 220 -14.28 -3.32 21.88
CA LYS A 220 -13.06 -3.93 22.41
C LYS A 220 -11.87 -2.99 22.27
N LYS A 221 -11.20 -2.72 23.40
CA LYS A 221 -10.02 -1.85 23.43
C LYS A 221 -8.84 -2.46 22.68
N TYR A 222 -8.18 -1.66 21.88
CA TYR A 222 -7.00 -2.02 21.11
C TYR A 222 -6.00 -0.87 21.06
N LYS A 223 -4.79 -1.17 20.57
CA LYS A 223 -3.77 -0.19 20.23
C LYS A 223 -3.04 -0.64 18.98
N ILE A 224 -2.75 0.29 18.07
CA ILE A 224 -1.85 0.06 16.94
C ILE A 224 -0.44 0.47 17.38
N LEU A 225 0.46 -0.51 17.39
CA LEU A 225 1.89 -0.31 17.65
C LEU A 225 2.62 -0.16 16.32
N ARG A 226 3.72 0.59 16.34
CA ARG A 226 4.58 0.85 15.18
C ARG A 226 6.00 0.46 15.54
N ASP A 227 6.43 -0.70 15.02
CA ASP A 227 7.75 -1.26 15.29
C ASP A 227 8.66 -1.12 14.08
N LYS A 228 9.89 -0.66 14.32
CA LYS A 228 10.91 -0.61 13.28
C LYS A 228 11.42 -2.01 12.98
N PHE A 229 11.55 -2.32 11.69
CA PHE A 229 12.12 -3.59 11.24
C PHE A 229 12.90 -3.43 9.94
N LEU A 230 13.71 -4.42 9.61
CA LEU A 230 14.39 -4.49 8.33
C LEU A 230 13.45 -5.17 7.32
N ASN A 231 12.88 -4.39 6.41
CA ASN A 231 12.03 -4.94 5.34
C ASN A 231 12.88 -5.54 4.22
N TYR A 232 12.29 -6.45 3.45
CA TYR A 232 12.97 -7.19 2.38
C TYR A 232 12.03 -7.37 1.19
N ARG A 233 12.56 -7.12 -0.02
CA ARG A 233 11.87 -7.44 -1.28
C ARG A 233 12.83 -8.15 -2.23
N LEU A 234 12.41 -9.34 -2.69
CA LEU A 234 13.08 -10.07 -3.77
C LEU A 234 12.57 -9.54 -5.11
N LEU A 235 13.40 -8.85 -5.86
CA LEU A 235 13.03 -8.29 -7.17
C LEU A 235 13.19 -9.33 -8.28
N ARG A 236 14.27 -10.12 -8.19
CA ARG A 236 14.58 -11.17 -9.16
C ARG A 236 15.52 -12.18 -8.55
N GLY A 237 15.25 -13.47 -8.76
CA GLY A 237 16.15 -14.53 -8.34
C GLY A 237 16.01 -15.75 -9.24
N TYR A 238 17.10 -16.44 -9.49
CA TYR A 238 17.10 -17.73 -10.18
C TYR A 238 18.36 -18.53 -9.87
N VAL A 239 18.24 -19.83 -10.02
CA VAL A 239 19.37 -20.76 -9.98
C VAL A 239 19.59 -21.30 -11.40
N SER A 240 20.85 -21.45 -11.82
CA SER A 240 21.19 -22.21 -13.02
C SER A 240 22.17 -23.33 -12.70
N GLN A 241 22.00 -24.43 -13.41
CA GLN A 241 22.86 -25.60 -13.39
C GLN A 241 23.38 -25.84 -14.80
N ASN A 242 24.69 -25.99 -14.97
CA ASN A 242 25.32 -26.19 -16.28
C ASN A 242 24.93 -25.12 -17.32
N LYS A 243 24.72 -23.87 -16.89
CA LYS A 243 24.28 -22.69 -17.66
C LYS A 243 22.79 -22.66 -18.03
N GLU A 244 22.00 -23.65 -17.66
CA GLU A 244 20.56 -23.67 -17.87
C GLU A 244 19.85 -23.25 -16.56
N ILE A 245 18.84 -22.37 -16.68
CA ILE A 245 18.02 -21.98 -15.52
C ILE A 245 17.15 -23.16 -15.13
N ILE A 246 17.20 -23.52 -13.85
CA ILE A 246 16.39 -24.60 -13.28
C ILE A 246 15.29 -24.04 -12.37
N PRO A 247 14.12 -24.70 -12.29
CA PRO A 247 13.08 -24.33 -11.35
C PRO A 247 13.61 -24.27 -9.93
N SER A 248 13.45 -23.10 -9.30
CA SER A 248 13.98 -22.84 -7.97
C SER A 248 13.10 -21.86 -7.22
N TYR A 249 12.98 -22.03 -5.91
CA TYR A 249 12.31 -21.08 -5.03
C TYR A 249 13.30 -20.53 -4.01
N ILE A 250 13.31 -19.22 -3.82
CA ILE A 250 14.26 -18.53 -2.95
C ILE A 250 13.48 -17.96 -1.77
N LEU A 251 13.82 -18.40 -0.55
CA LEU A 251 13.14 -17.92 0.65
C LEU A 251 13.44 -16.43 0.93
N PRO A 252 12.53 -15.71 1.57
CA PRO A 252 12.73 -14.33 1.99
C PRO A 252 14.04 -14.13 2.77
N TYR A 253 14.54 -12.89 2.82
CA TYR A 253 15.81 -12.51 3.43
C TYR A 253 17.02 -13.26 2.88
N SER A 254 16.96 -13.74 1.64
CA SER A 254 18.09 -14.29 0.90
C SER A 254 18.78 -13.18 0.12
N SER A 255 20.06 -12.95 0.40
CA SER A 255 20.86 -11.92 -0.27
C SER A 255 22.28 -12.42 -0.55
N LEU A 256 22.92 -11.82 -1.55
CA LEU A 256 24.33 -12.06 -1.89
C LEU A 256 25.13 -10.77 -1.71
N LYS A 257 26.43 -10.88 -1.43
CA LYS A 257 27.34 -9.71 -1.42
C LYS A 257 27.38 -8.99 -2.78
N ARG A 258 27.30 -9.78 -3.84
CA ARG A 258 27.10 -9.31 -5.22
C ARG A 258 25.92 -10.07 -5.77
N LYS A 259 25.14 -9.48 -6.68
CA LYS A 259 23.93 -10.09 -7.23
C LYS A 259 24.13 -11.50 -7.84
N PHE A 260 25.35 -11.94 -8.05
CA PHE A 260 25.69 -13.18 -8.71
C PHE A 260 26.84 -13.92 -8.00
N THR A 261 26.72 -15.26 -7.87
CA THR A 261 27.78 -16.13 -7.41
C THR A 261 27.75 -17.50 -8.09
N LYS A 262 28.92 -18.15 -8.20
CA LYS A 262 29.03 -19.57 -8.61
C LYS A 262 29.38 -20.40 -7.39
N PHE A 263 28.75 -21.55 -7.25
CA PHE A 263 29.01 -22.42 -6.11
C PHE A 263 28.91 -23.91 -6.46
N LYS A 264 29.40 -24.74 -5.56
CA LYS A 264 29.24 -26.22 -5.53
C LYS A 264 28.70 -26.61 -4.17
N ILE A 265 28.04 -27.74 -4.09
CA ILE A 265 27.68 -28.35 -2.81
C ILE A 265 28.95 -28.90 -2.19
N LYS A 266 29.18 -28.56 -0.93
CA LYS A 266 30.33 -29.00 -0.15
C LYS A 266 29.98 -30.23 0.68
N GLU A 267 28.83 -30.19 1.34
CA GLU A 267 28.39 -31.21 2.27
C GLU A 267 26.88 -31.22 2.44
N LYS A 268 26.35 -32.33 2.95
CA LYS A 268 24.96 -32.47 3.37
C LYS A 268 24.93 -32.80 4.86
N ILE A 269 24.15 -32.01 5.64
CA ILE A 269 23.92 -32.27 7.05
C ILE A 269 22.42 -32.38 7.25
N LYS A 270 21.94 -33.56 7.67
CA LYS A 270 20.49 -33.90 7.69
C LYS A 270 19.85 -33.66 6.31
N ASP A 271 18.84 -32.81 6.27
CA ASP A 271 18.07 -32.49 5.05
C ASP A 271 18.55 -31.19 4.34
N VAL A 272 19.67 -30.60 4.79
CA VAL A 272 20.21 -29.34 4.25
C VAL A 272 21.54 -29.58 3.55
N TYR A 273 21.66 -29.09 2.32
CA TYR A 273 22.92 -29.06 1.56
C TYR A 273 23.58 -27.70 1.73
N PHE A 274 24.87 -27.72 2.01
CA PHE A 274 25.69 -26.52 2.24
C PHE A 274 26.61 -26.28 1.05
N ALA A 275 26.59 -25.06 0.55
CA ALA A 275 27.45 -24.63 -0.53
C ALA A 275 28.83 -24.18 0.02
N ASN A 276 29.84 -24.20 -0.87
CA ASN A 276 31.20 -23.75 -0.56
C ASN A 276 31.35 -22.20 -0.57
N ARG A 277 30.31 -21.45 -0.88
CA ARG A 277 30.32 -19.98 -0.96
C ARG A 277 29.05 -19.35 -0.41
N GLU A 278 29.18 -18.10 0.06
CA GLU A 278 28.05 -17.21 0.48
C GLU A 278 27.14 -17.84 1.54
N SER A 279 27.60 -18.89 2.23
CA SER A 279 26.80 -19.65 3.20
C SER A 279 25.43 -20.09 2.65
N ILE A 280 25.33 -20.36 1.34
CA ILE A 280 24.11 -20.80 0.68
C ILE A 280 23.68 -22.14 1.24
N ARG A 281 22.41 -22.30 1.53
CA ARG A 281 21.76 -23.54 1.93
C ARG A 281 20.73 -23.93 0.88
N ILE A 282 20.65 -25.23 0.61
CA ILE A 282 19.69 -25.79 -0.35
C ILE A 282 18.93 -26.91 0.34
N ILE A 283 17.63 -26.92 0.18
CA ILE A 283 16.76 -28.02 0.61
C ILE A 283 15.98 -28.56 -0.58
N SER A 284 15.62 -29.84 -0.51
CA SER A 284 14.75 -30.45 -1.52
C SER A 284 13.29 -30.00 -1.32
N LEU A 285 12.49 -30.10 -2.38
CA LEU A 285 11.04 -29.90 -2.31
C LEU A 285 10.40 -30.80 -1.26
N ASP A 286 10.84 -32.06 -1.14
CA ASP A 286 10.35 -33.00 -0.12
C ASP A 286 10.64 -32.51 1.30
N SER A 287 11.86 -31.99 1.53
CA SER A 287 12.24 -31.41 2.83
C SER A 287 11.43 -30.14 3.13
N PHE A 288 11.19 -29.31 2.11
CA PHE A 288 10.35 -28.13 2.23
C PHE A 288 8.91 -28.48 2.64
N ASN A 289 8.29 -29.46 1.92
CA ASN A 289 6.97 -29.97 2.24
C ASN A 289 6.88 -30.52 3.66
N LYS A 290 7.85 -31.37 4.04
CA LYS A 290 7.91 -31.97 5.37
C LYS A 290 8.02 -30.92 6.50
N LEU A 291 8.84 -29.89 6.31
CA LEU A 291 9.06 -28.86 7.33
C LEU A 291 7.90 -27.88 7.48
N LEU A 292 7.09 -27.68 6.43
CA LEU A 292 5.92 -26.80 6.41
C LEU A 292 4.59 -27.56 6.48
N GLU A 293 4.61 -28.89 6.49
CA GLU A 293 3.39 -29.75 6.45
C GLU A 293 2.51 -29.42 5.22
N LYS A 294 3.17 -29.23 4.06
CA LYS A 294 2.53 -28.96 2.76
C LYS A 294 2.74 -30.13 1.80
N ASP A 295 2.12 -30.07 0.62
CA ASP A 295 2.17 -31.15 -0.40
C ASP A 295 2.32 -30.57 -1.82
N TYR A 296 3.29 -29.69 -2.01
CA TYR A 296 3.63 -29.15 -3.33
C TYR A 296 4.21 -30.23 -4.23
N LYS A 297 3.78 -30.29 -5.48
CA LYS A 297 4.26 -31.31 -6.44
C LYS A 297 5.42 -30.79 -7.30
N SER A 298 5.57 -29.47 -7.38
CA SER A 298 6.63 -28.82 -8.16
C SER A 298 7.04 -27.48 -7.52
N ILE A 299 8.17 -26.95 -7.97
CA ILE A 299 8.58 -25.58 -7.62
C ILE A 299 7.56 -24.55 -8.15
N GLN A 300 6.95 -24.83 -9.30
CA GLN A 300 5.93 -23.94 -9.86
C GLN A 300 4.71 -23.84 -8.95
N ASP A 301 4.30 -24.95 -8.31
CA ASP A 301 3.19 -24.92 -7.35
C ASP A 301 3.48 -24.00 -6.16
N ILE A 302 4.73 -23.94 -5.69
CA ILE A 302 5.13 -22.98 -4.63
C ILE A 302 5.02 -21.55 -5.16
N ILE A 303 5.48 -21.29 -6.39
CA ILE A 303 5.44 -19.94 -7.00
C ILE A 303 4.00 -19.48 -7.17
N ASP A 304 3.11 -20.35 -7.61
CA ASP A 304 1.70 -20.03 -7.88
C ASP A 304 0.88 -19.88 -6.58
N ASN A 305 1.24 -20.62 -5.55
CA ASN A 305 0.56 -20.63 -4.25
C ASN A 305 1.60 -20.67 -3.10
N PRO A 306 2.35 -19.60 -2.90
CA PRO A 306 3.38 -19.56 -1.86
C PRO A 306 2.78 -19.75 -0.46
N PRO A 307 3.56 -20.28 0.49
CA PRO A 307 3.18 -20.26 1.91
C PRO A 307 2.96 -18.82 2.40
N LEU A 308 2.39 -18.67 3.58
CA LEU A 308 2.36 -17.37 4.24
C LEU A 308 3.80 -16.90 4.52
N PHE A 309 4.02 -15.60 4.48
CA PHE A 309 5.34 -15.02 4.68
C PHE A 309 5.95 -15.43 6.03
N GLU A 310 5.15 -15.48 7.09
CA GLU A 310 5.57 -15.92 8.42
C GLU A 310 5.91 -17.42 8.46
N GLU A 311 5.23 -18.26 7.68
CA GLU A 311 5.58 -19.69 7.55
C GLU A 311 6.98 -19.85 6.94
N GLU A 312 7.30 -19.04 5.92
CA GLU A 312 8.62 -19.04 5.28
C GLU A 312 9.72 -18.51 6.22
N LEU A 313 9.43 -17.47 7.01
CA LEU A 313 10.37 -16.99 8.03
C LEU A 313 10.64 -18.05 9.10
N SER A 314 9.59 -18.73 9.56
CA SER A 314 9.71 -19.83 10.52
C SER A 314 10.56 -20.98 9.96
N LEU A 315 10.31 -21.36 8.70
CA LEU A 315 11.12 -22.37 8.01
C LEU A 315 12.58 -21.94 7.90
N ARG A 316 12.82 -20.70 7.47
CA ARG A 316 14.17 -20.15 7.38
C ARG A 316 14.91 -20.23 8.71
N ASN A 317 14.25 -19.89 9.81
CA ASN A 317 14.83 -19.96 11.14
C ASN A 317 15.18 -21.40 11.57
N LYS A 318 14.37 -22.39 11.19
CA LYS A 318 14.68 -23.81 11.41
C LYS A 318 15.94 -24.25 10.65
N ILE A 319 16.20 -23.66 9.47
CA ILE A 319 17.34 -24.01 8.61
C ILE A 319 18.63 -23.28 9.01
N ILE A 320 18.53 -22.01 9.40
CA ILE A 320 19.70 -21.15 9.66
C ILE A 320 20.01 -20.98 11.14
N ASP A 321 19.00 -21.07 12.00
CA ASP A 321 19.10 -20.81 13.44
C ASP A 321 19.72 -19.42 13.76
N ASN A 322 19.38 -18.42 12.93
CA ASN A 322 19.85 -17.04 13.07
C ASN A 322 18.88 -16.08 12.37
N LEU A 323 18.09 -15.37 13.17
CA LEU A 323 17.07 -14.41 12.69
C LEU A 323 17.65 -13.26 11.85
N TYR A 324 18.91 -12.91 12.05
CA TYR A 324 19.55 -11.77 11.38
C TYR A 324 20.34 -12.15 10.13
N SER A 325 20.40 -13.45 9.81
CA SER A 325 21.17 -13.92 8.67
C SER A 325 20.46 -13.59 7.36
N LEU A 326 21.19 -13.04 6.40
CA LEU A 326 20.75 -12.84 5.01
C LEU A 326 21.29 -13.93 4.07
N SER A 327 21.87 -15.02 4.62
CA SER A 327 22.38 -16.13 3.81
C SER A 327 21.29 -16.76 2.96
N PRO A 328 21.52 -17.01 1.67
CA PRO A 328 20.48 -17.57 0.79
C PRO A 328 20.01 -18.96 1.22
N VAL A 329 18.71 -19.16 1.19
CA VAL A 329 18.05 -20.47 1.31
C VAL A 329 17.25 -20.72 0.04
N ILE A 330 17.53 -21.86 -0.61
CA ILE A 330 16.99 -22.20 -1.92
C ILE A 330 16.26 -23.54 -1.82
N VAL A 331 15.12 -23.64 -2.45
CA VAL A 331 14.38 -24.89 -2.64
C VAL A 331 14.56 -25.36 -4.09
N LEU A 332 15.00 -26.58 -4.28
CA LEU A 332 15.10 -27.25 -5.56
C LEU A 332 14.29 -28.55 -5.54
N LYS A 333 13.74 -28.99 -6.68
CA LYS A 333 13.09 -30.29 -6.76
C LYS A 333 14.11 -31.40 -6.61
N ASP A 334 15.10 -31.42 -7.50
CA ASP A 334 16.16 -32.42 -7.55
C ASP A 334 17.53 -31.74 -7.31
N ILE A 335 18.39 -32.38 -6.52
CA ILE A 335 19.68 -31.82 -6.13
C ILE A 335 20.79 -32.78 -6.54
N ASP A 336 21.54 -32.41 -7.60
CA ASP A 336 22.78 -33.10 -7.98
C ASP A 336 23.94 -32.49 -7.21
N ALA A 337 24.47 -33.24 -6.24
CA ALA A 337 25.55 -32.78 -5.38
C ALA A 337 26.87 -32.52 -6.14
N ASN A 338 27.05 -33.07 -7.34
CA ASN A 338 28.28 -32.93 -8.14
C ASN A 338 28.18 -31.77 -9.16
N ALA A 339 27.03 -31.15 -9.30
CA ALA A 339 26.80 -30.09 -10.28
C ALA A 339 27.51 -28.77 -9.90
N ASN A 340 27.73 -27.97 -10.96
CA ASN A 340 28.14 -26.57 -10.80
C ASN A 340 26.90 -25.69 -10.88
N PHE A 341 26.63 -24.94 -9.83
CA PHE A 341 25.50 -24.03 -9.74
C PHE A 341 25.93 -22.57 -9.89
N GLN A 342 25.00 -21.77 -10.36
CA GLN A 342 25.07 -20.31 -10.35
C GLN A 342 23.80 -19.78 -9.69
N LEU A 343 23.92 -18.79 -8.83
CA LEU A 343 22.80 -18.13 -8.16
C LEU A 343 22.84 -16.64 -8.50
N PHE A 344 21.73 -16.13 -8.93
CA PHE A 344 21.45 -14.70 -9.06
C PHE A 344 20.36 -14.31 -8.07
N ILE A 345 20.61 -13.25 -7.31
CA ILE A 345 19.63 -12.62 -6.41
C ILE A 345 19.77 -11.11 -6.55
N ASP A 346 18.69 -10.47 -6.95
CA ASP A 346 18.50 -9.03 -6.86
C ASP A 346 17.41 -8.78 -5.82
N ALA A 347 17.84 -8.37 -4.65
CA ALA A 347 16.95 -8.09 -3.51
C ALA A 347 17.34 -6.77 -2.87
N GLN A 348 16.37 -6.13 -2.24
CA GLN A 348 16.58 -4.92 -1.46
C GLN A 348 16.17 -5.16 -0.02
N THR A 349 16.94 -4.57 0.90
CA THR A 349 16.61 -4.45 2.31
C THR A 349 16.63 -2.98 2.68
N TYR A 350 15.67 -2.53 3.49
CA TYR A 350 15.56 -1.15 3.92
C TYR A 350 14.85 -1.07 5.28
N ASP A 351 15.17 -0.03 6.04
CA ASP A 351 14.48 0.25 7.30
C ASP A 351 13.04 0.65 7.02
N ASP A 352 12.12 0.02 7.74
CA ASP A 352 10.69 0.27 7.60
C ASP A 352 9.99 0.21 8.96
N THR A 353 8.69 0.50 9.00
CA THR A 353 7.89 0.51 10.21
C THR A 353 6.63 -0.32 10.00
N ARG A 354 6.53 -1.45 10.69
CA ARG A 354 5.36 -2.33 10.63
C ARG A 354 4.33 -1.95 11.68
N GLU A 355 3.07 -1.87 11.26
CA GLU A 355 1.93 -1.67 12.16
C GLU A 355 1.42 -3.03 12.67
N THR A 356 1.19 -3.12 13.97
CA THR A 356 0.61 -4.30 14.61
C THR A 356 -0.52 -3.90 15.55
N LEU A 357 -1.59 -4.70 15.60
CA LEU A 357 -2.76 -4.43 16.42
C LEU A 357 -2.74 -5.33 17.66
N VAL A 358 -2.74 -4.70 18.84
CA VAL A 358 -2.74 -5.37 20.14
C VAL A 358 -4.03 -5.06 20.87
N THR A 359 -4.69 -6.09 21.38
CA THR A 359 -5.92 -5.96 22.19
C THR A 359 -5.60 -6.03 23.68
N PHE A 360 -6.38 -5.29 24.46
CA PHE A 360 -6.32 -5.34 25.93
C PHE A 360 -7.53 -6.10 26.46
N SER A 361 -7.31 -6.81 27.56
CA SER A 361 -8.38 -7.43 28.36
C SER A 361 -9.09 -6.39 29.21
#